data_91e976cd75b6e7274c2efe9fec8f39cc
#
_entry.id   91e976cd75b6e7274c2efe9fec8f39cc
#
_cell.length_a   1.000
_cell.length_b   1.000
_cell.length_c   1.000
_cell.angle_alpha   90.00
_cell.angle_beta   90.00
_cell.angle_gamma   90.00
#
_symmetry.space_group_name_H-M   'P 1'
#
loop_
_entity.id
_entity.type
_entity.pdbx_description
1 polymer ?
#
loop_
_entity_poly.entity_id
_entity_poly.type
_entity_poly.pdbx_seq_one_letter_code
_entity_poly.pdbx_strand_id
1 'polypeptide(L)'
;MNAFRTLHRSILLLFAVVVIAIVTLVHFSISKIVAEQSRAQQQSLSPAVSLIVSQMLKPLHVSEALGKSRELVELMEHEDISEPEVFAALDRLEQEFGLTFFIASELARMQYNSDGSKLALIEGEVSWYFKYRDREADAVADIGKWENPHFYIDIKIYDDAGKFLGFFGVGKSLKSFVSVFETYKRQYGYDFLFVDGLGDIMLSSDQTLVATYSDFTNLSELPWYASLPEAIRAENALNNQLITINGKDHLIAEVSLPQFGWTVYLLSPLDARQAEISQGFIFSVVTMLVIIFALF
;
A
#
# COMPACT_ATOMS: atom_id res chain seq x y z
N MET A 1 25.55 30.79 58.53
CA MET A 1 25.78 30.82 57.06
C MET A 1 25.73 29.42 56.38
N ASN A 2 26.06 28.33 57.09
CA ASN A 2 26.04 26.97 56.52
C ASN A 2 24.63 26.38 56.31
N ALA A 3 23.69 26.65 57.23
CA ALA A 3 22.32 26.09 57.14
C ALA A 3 21.56 26.58 55.89
N PHE A 4 21.70 27.85 55.53
CA PHE A 4 21.06 28.44 54.35
C PHE A 4 21.62 27.84 53.02
N ARG A 5 22.92 27.57 52.97
CA ARG A 5 23.56 26.92 51.81
C ARG A 5 23.15 25.45 51.68
N THR A 6 22.97 24.76 52.82
CA THR A 6 22.51 23.36 52.83
C THR A 6 21.05 23.27 52.37
N LEU A 7 20.20 24.16 52.88
CA LEU A 7 18.79 24.23 52.44
C LEU A 7 18.66 24.50 50.93
N HIS A 8 19.45 25.48 50.41
CA HIS A 8 19.42 25.80 48.96
C HIS A 8 19.90 24.64 48.10
N ARG A 9 20.94 23.91 48.53
CA ARG A 9 21.39 22.69 47.82
C ARG A 9 20.34 21.59 47.85
N SER A 10 19.65 21.35 48.95
CA SER A 10 18.60 20.35 49.05
C SER A 10 17.42 20.68 48.17
N ILE A 11 17.00 21.95 48.07
CA ILE A 11 15.94 22.41 47.18
C ILE A 11 16.32 22.19 45.69
N LEU A 12 17.56 22.55 45.29
CA LEU A 12 18.07 22.36 43.95
C LEU A 12 18.16 20.87 43.59
N LEU A 13 18.56 20.03 44.52
CA LEU A 13 18.63 18.57 44.34
C LEU A 13 17.23 17.96 44.15
N LEU A 14 16.28 18.37 44.96
CA LEU A 14 14.88 17.95 44.84
C LEU A 14 14.29 18.39 43.52
N PHE A 15 14.53 19.61 43.07
CA PHE A 15 14.08 20.14 41.80
C PHE A 15 14.68 19.32 40.62
N ALA A 16 15.98 19.00 40.66
CA ALA A 16 16.63 18.18 39.65
C ALA A 16 16.02 16.76 39.57
N VAL A 17 15.74 16.12 40.71
CA VAL A 17 15.08 14.82 40.76
C VAL A 17 13.69 14.87 40.15
N VAL A 18 12.90 15.92 40.47
CA VAL A 18 11.55 16.08 39.90
C VAL A 18 11.61 16.29 38.39
N VAL A 19 12.53 17.08 37.87
CA VAL A 19 12.70 17.29 36.43
C VAL A 19 13.10 16.01 35.73
N ILE A 20 14.04 15.22 36.29
CA ILE A 20 14.44 13.92 35.74
C ILE A 20 13.24 12.96 35.73
N ALA A 21 12.48 12.91 36.81
CA ALA A 21 11.29 12.04 36.91
C ALA A 21 10.25 12.41 35.84
N ILE A 22 10.00 13.71 35.62
CA ILE A 22 9.08 14.21 34.59
C ILE A 22 9.56 13.81 33.19
N VAL A 23 10.83 14.06 32.87
CA VAL A 23 11.41 13.70 31.57
C VAL A 23 11.32 12.20 31.30
N THR A 24 11.64 11.38 32.31
CA THR A 24 11.53 9.91 32.20
C THR A 24 10.08 9.46 32.00
N LEU A 25 9.13 10.06 32.72
CA LEU A 25 7.71 9.75 32.61
C LEU A 25 7.16 10.15 31.23
N VAL A 26 7.57 11.30 30.68
CA VAL A 26 7.22 11.75 29.33
C VAL A 26 7.73 10.76 28.30
N HIS A 27 9.01 10.41 28.38
CA HIS A 27 9.62 9.47 27.45
C HIS A 27 8.93 8.09 27.47
N PHE A 28 8.65 7.57 28.65
CA PHE A 28 7.93 6.30 28.81
C PHE A 28 6.49 6.35 28.27
N SER A 29 5.79 7.47 28.51
CA SER A 29 4.42 7.67 28.03
C SER A 29 4.38 7.74 26.49
N ILE A 30 5.28 8.48 25.87
CA ILE A 30 5.37 8.56 24.40
C ILE A 30 5.65 7.18 23.81
N SER A 31 6.61 6.42 24.36
CA SER A 31 6.94 5.09 23.89
C SER A 31 5.75 4.13 24.01
N LYS A 32 4.97 4.22 25.10
CA LYS A 32 3.78 3.40 25.31
C LYS A 32 2.66 3.76 24.33
N ILE A 33 2.47 5.06 24.05
CA ILE A 33 1.48 5.56 23.07
C ILE A 33 1.80 5.00 21.68
N VAL A 34 3.06 5.15 21.25
CA VAL A 34 3.52 4.64 19.95
C VAL A 34 3.30 3.13 19.85
N ALA A 35 3.65 2.38 20.89
CA ALA A 35 3.47 0.93 20.90
C ALA A 35 1.99 0.49 20.88
N GLU A 36 1.11 1.17 21.65
CA GLU A 36 -0.33 0.88 21.64
C GLU A 36 -0.99 1.27 20.32
N GLN A 37 -0.58 2.40 19.75
CA GLN A 37 -1.07 2.84 18.44
C GLN A 37 -0.63 1.89 17.32
N SER A 38 0.62 1.45 17.33
CA SER A 38 1.13 0.44 16.40
C SER A 38 0.34 -0.88 16.49
N ARG A 39 0.06 -1.37 17.70
CA ARG A 39 -0.78 -2.56 17.90
C ARG A 39 -2.21 -2.36 17.41
N ALA A 40 -2.82 -1.23 17.73
CA ALA A 40 -4.17 -0.91 17.28
C ALA A 40 -4.25 -0.79 15.75
N GLN A 41 -3.22 -0.25 15.11
CA GLN A 41 -3.09 -0.21 13.66
C GLN A 41 -2.99 -1.60 13.05
N GLN A 42 -2.08 -2.44 13.55
CA GLN A 42 -1.93 -3.82 13.07
C GLN A 42 -3.23 -4.62 13.23
N GLN A 43 -3.97 -4.41 14.33
CA GLN A 43 -5.27 -5.05 14.55
C GLN A 43 -6.37 -4.51 13.63
N SER A 44 -6.39 -3.22 13.34
CA SER A 44 -7.37 -2.61 12.44
C SER A 44 -7.07 -2.85 10.97
N LEU A 45 -5.79 -2.99 10.60
CA LEU A 45 -5.35 -3.36 9.27
C LEU A 45 -5.74 -4.79 8.89
N SER A 46 -5.63 -5.72 9.84
CA SER A 46 -5.80 -7.14 9.58
C SER A 46 -7.10 -7.49 8.83
N PRO A 47 -8.30 -7.01 9.22
CA PRO A 47 -9.52 -7.31 8.47
C PRO A 47 -9.58 -6.66 7.09
N ALA A 48 -9.16 -5.39 6.95
CA ALA A 48 -9.20 -4.68 5.67
C ALA A 48 -8.19 -5.26 4.68
N VAL A 49 -6.95 -5.48 5.12
CA VAL A 49 -5.92 -6.12 4.30
C VAL A 49 -6.30 -7.56 3.96
N SER A 50 -6.83 -8.32 4.91
CA SER A 50 -7.30 -9.69 4.65
C SER A 50 -8.41 -9.73 3.60
N LEU A 51 -9.38 -8.81 3.66
CA LEU A 51 -10.43 -8.69 2.66
C LEU A 51 -9.85 -8.36 1.28
N ILE A 52 -8.93 -7.40 1.21
CA ILE A 52 -8.27 -6.99 -0.03
C ILE A 52 -7.50 -8.17 -0.61
N VAL A 53 -6.63 -8.79 0.17
CA VAL A 53 -5.82 -9.94 -0.26
C VAL A 53 -6.71 -11.07 -0.76
N SER A 54 -7.80 -11.41 -0.05
CA SER A 54 -8.71 -12.46 -0.48
C SER A 54 -9.38 -12.18 -1.83
N GLN A 55 -9.68 -10.92 -2.10
CA GLN A 55 -10.26 -10.49 -3.38
C GLN A 55 -9.23 -10.48 -4.52
N MET A 56 -7.97 -10.14 -4.22
CA MET A 56 -6.88 -10.15 -5.21
C MET A 56 -6.37 -11.56 -5.52
N LEU A 57 -6.49 -12.50 -4.58
CA LEU A 57 -6.09 -13.90 -4.79
C LEU A 57 -6.95 -14.63 -5.82
N LYS A 58 -8.24 -14.26 -5.97
CA LYS A 58 -9.10 -14.91 -6.96
C LYS A 58 -8.59 -14.72 -8.40
N PRO A 59 -8.32 -13.49 -8.89
CA PRO A 59 -7.69 -13.29 -10.20
C PRO A 59 -6.37 -14.03 -10.36
N LEU A 60 -5.51 -14.06 -9.33
CA LEU A 60 -4.23 -14.75 -9.37
C LEU A 60 -4.43 -16.27 -9.62
N HIS A 61 -5.26 -16.92 -8.82
CA HIS A 61 -5.48 -18.37 -8.98
C HIS A 61 -6.14 -18.72 -10.33
N VAL A 62 -7.07 -17.87 -10.80
CA VAL A 62 -7.72 -18.09 -12.11
C VAL A 62 -6.70 -17.89 -13.23
N SER A 63 -5.85 -16.85 -13.16
CA SER A 63 -4.83 -16.60 -14.18
C SER A 63 -3.78 -17.71 -14.23
N GLU A 64 -3.32 -18.23 -13.08
CA GLU A 64 -2.37 -19.34 -13.00
C GLU A 64 -2.96 -20.65 -13.57
N ALA A 65 -4.26 -20.89 -13.34
CA ALA A 65 -4.94 -22.08 -13.84
C ALA A 65 -5.17 -22.02 -15.35
N LEU A 66 -5.63 -20.88 -15.86
CA LEU A 66 -5.98 -20.69 -17.27
C LEU A 66 -4.77 -20.34 -18.14
N GLY A 67 -3.75 -19.65 -17.62
CA GLY A 67 -2.57 -19.26 -18.37
C GLY A 67 -1.76 -20.42 -18.97
N LYS A 68 -2.03 -21.66 -18.51
CA LYS A 68 -1.47 -22.90 -19.05
C LYS A 68 -2.46 -23.67 -19.94
N SER A 69 -3.61 -23.06 -20.25
CA SER A 69 -4.63 -23.67 -21.07
C SER A 69 -4.18 -23.77 -22.52
N ARG A 70 -4.29 -24.96 -23.09
CA ARG A 70 -3.98 -25.20 -24.52
C ARG A 70 -4.90 -24.39 -25.44
N GLU A 71 -6.14 -24.16 -25.03
CA GLU A 71 -7.10 -23.35 -25.78
C GLU A 71 -6.60 -21.88 -25.94
N LEU A 72 -5.98 -21.30 -24.90
CA LEU A 72 -5.41 -19.96 -25.01
C LEU A 72 -4.18 -19.91 -25.91
N VAL A 73 -3.33 -20.92 -25.83
CA VAL A 73 -2.15 -21.02 -26.71
C VAL A 73 -2.59 -21.12 -28.18
N GLU A 74 -3.50 -22.00 -28.49
CA GLU A 74 -4.04 -22.19 -29.84
C GLU A 74 -4.70 -20.90 -30.39
N LEU A 75 -5.42 -20.15 -29.56
CA LEU A 75 -5.99 -18.84 -29.93
C LEU A 75 -4.94 -17.79 -30.28
N MET A 76 -3.73 -17.87 -29.69
CA MET A 76 -2.68 -16.85 -29.83
C MET A 76 -1.56 -17.23 -30.80
N GLU A 77 -1.51 -18.47 -31.29
CA GLU A 77 -0.46 -18.98 -32.21
C GLU A 77 -0.56 -18.40 -33.63
N HIS A 78 -1.66 -17.77 -34.01
CA HIS A 78 -1.91 -17.30 -35.36
C HIS A 78 -1.91 -15.75 -35.44
N GLU A 79 -1.43 -15.21 -36.58
CA GLU A 79 -1.55 -13.76 -36.86
C GLU A 79 -3.00 -13.36 -37.14
N ASP A 80 -3.72 -14.18 -37.89
CA ASP A 80 -5.14 -14.04 -38.20
C ASP A 80 -5.99 -14.68 -37.09
N ILE A 81 -6.09 -13.99 -35.97
CA ILE A 81 -6.94 -14.44 -34.86
C ILE A 81 -8.40 -14.30 -35.25
N SER A 82 -9.18 -15.38 -35.08
CA SER A 82 -10.64 -15.34 -35.26
C SER A 82 -11.27 -14.50 -34.15
N GLU A 83 -11.52 -13.20 -34.41
CA GLU A 83 -12.13 -12.28 -33.44
C GLU A 83 -13.41 -12.87 -32.80
N PRO A 84 -14.37 -13.47 -33.57
CA PRO A 84 -15.57 -14.05 -32.96
C PRO A 84 -15.26 -15.17 -31.95
N GLU A 85 -14.24 -16.01 -32.23
CA GLU A 85 -13.85 -17.11 -31.34
C GLU A 85 -13.20 -16.58 -30.07
N VAL A 86 -12.30 -15.58 -30.18
CA VAL A 86 -11.67 -14.94 -29.03
C VAL A 86 -12.70 -14.27 -28.14
N PHE A 87 -13.59 -13.45 -28.70
CA PHE A 87 -14.62 -12.79 -27.90
C PHE A 87 -15.59 -13.78 -27.26
N ALA A 88 -15.97 -14.87 -27.96
CA ALA A 88 -16.82 -15.90 -27.38
C ALA A 88 -16.11 -16.65 -26.23
N ALA A 89 -14.81 -16.90 -26.34
CA ALA A 89 -14.02 -17.52 -25.27
C ALA A 89 -13.90 -16.60 -24.05
N LEU A 90 -13.59 -15.31 -24.26
CA LEU A 90 -13.44 -14.33 -23.17
C LEU A 90 -14.78 -14.06 -22.47
N ASP A 91 -15.89 -13.93 -23.22
CA ASP A 91 -17.24 -13.75 -22.66
C ASP A 91 -17.66 -14.96 -21.81
N ARG A 92 -17.40 -16.19 -22.29
CA ARG A 92 -17.64 -17.41 -21.51
C ARG A 92 -16.88 -17.41 -20.20
N LEU A 93 -15.58 -17.04 -20.20
CA LEU A 93 -14.77 -16.95 -19.00
C LEU A 93 -15.30 -15.87 -18.03
N GLU A 94 -15.71 -14.71 -18.55
CA GLU A 94 -16.30 -13.65 -17.75
C GLU A 94 -17.59 -14.11 -17.06
N GLN A 95 -18.48 -14.79 -17.78
CA GLN A 95 -19.72 -15.34 -17.23
C GLN A 95 -19.48 -16.42 -16.17
N GLU A 96 -18.48 -17.27 -16.37
CA GLU A 96 -18.16 -18.39 -15.47
C GLU A 96 -17.51 -17.88 -14.16
N PHE A 97 -16.52 -16.98 -14.27
CA PHE A 97 -15.72 -16.55 -13.13
C PHE A 97 -16.16 -15.24 -12.49
N GLY A 98 -16.94 -14.40 -13.18
CA GLY A 98 -17.32 -13.05 -12.74
C GLY A 98 -16.10 -12.15 -12.60
N LEU A 99 -15.14 -12.26 -13.51
CA LEU A 99 -13.91 -11.49 -13.65
C LEU A 99 -13.84 -10.95 -15.07
N THR A 100 -13.10 -9.87 -15.30
CA THR A 100 -12.80 -9.40 -16.66
C THR A 100 -11.59 -10.15 -17.20
N PHE A 101 -11.57 -10.40 -18.52
CA PHE A 101 -10.49 -11.11 -19.18
C PHE A 101 -10.02 -10.34 -20.40
N PHE A 102 -8.74 -10.48 -20.73
CA PHE A 102 -8.23 -10.06 -22.03
C PHE A 102 -7.13 -10.99 -22.54
N ILE A 103 -6.92 -10.95 -23.83
CA ILE A 103 -5.77 -11.52 -24.53
C ILE A 103 -5.08 -10.38 -25.26
N ALA A 104 -3.76 -10.26 -25.08
CA ALA A 104 -2.91 -9.31 -25.81
C ALA A 104 -1.90 -10.09 -26.64
N SER A 105 -2.17 -10.26 -27.96
CA SER A 105 -1.37 -11.08 -28.86
C SER A 105 -0.17 -10.31 -29.40
N GLU A 106 1.03 -10.92 -29.28
CA GLU A 106 2.26 -10.42 -29.90
C GLU A 106 2.21 -10.52 -31.43
N LEU A 107 1.57 -11.57 -31.96
CA LEU A 107 1.50 -11.79 -33.42
C LEU A 107 0.49 -10.85 -34.07
N ALA A 108 -0.73 -10.77 -33.55
CA ALA A 108 -1.78 -9.89 -34.09
C ALA A 108 -1.57 -8.42 -33.74
N ARG A 109 -0.67 -8.10 -32.79
CA ARG A 109 -0.46 -6.75 -32.25
C ARG A 109 -1.75 -6.09 -31.78
N MET A 110 -2.61 -6.89 -31.15
CA MET A 110 -3.94 -6.47 -30.71
C MET A 110 -4.25 -7.05 -29.31
N GLN A 111 -4.89 -6.26 -28.49
CA GLN A 111 -5.53 -6.69 -27.25
C GLN A 111 -7.04 -6.82 -27.52
N TYR A 112 -7.61 -7.93 -27.08
CA TYR A 112 -9.04 -8.24 -27.12
C TYR A 112 -9.55 -8.36 -25.70
N ASN A 113 -10.62 -7.64 -25.35
CA ASN A 113 -11.20 -7.63 -24.02
C ASN A 113 -12.54 -8.35 -23.96
N SER A 114 -12.90 -8.92 -22.80
CA SER A 114 -14.16 -9.66 -22.61
C SER A 114 -15.42 -8.77 -22.80
N ASP A 115 -15.29 -7.43 -22.67
CA ASP A 115 -16.36 -6.48 -22.95
C ASP A 115 -16.58 -6.24 -24.47
N GLY A 116 -15.89 -6.94 -25.34
CA GLY A 116 -15.95 -6.81 -26.79
C GLY A 116 -15.10 -5.65 -27.36
N SER A 117 -14.42 -4.91 -26.53
CA SER A 117 -13.51 -3.85 -26.98
C SER A 117 -12.14 -4.43 -27.41
N LYS A 118 -11.43 -3.69 -28.25
CA LYS A 118 -10.07 -4.02 -28.67
C LYS A 118 -9.15 -2.81 -28.68
N LEU A 119 -7.86 -3.05 -28.47
CA LEU A 119 -6.83 -2.02 -28.43
C LEU A 119 -5.60 -2.47 -29.24
N ALA A 120 -5.15 -1.64 -30.17
CA ALA A 120 -3.91 -1.89 -30.90
C ALA A 120 -2.68 -1.73 -30.00
N LEU A 121 -1.75 -2.69 -30.03
CA LEU A 121 -0.53 -2.68 -29.24
C LEU A 121 0.56 -1.88 -29.96
N ILE A 122 0.47 -0.55 -29.85
CA ILE A 122 1.40 0.41 -30.48
C ILE A 122 2.44 0.81 -29.44
N GLU A 123 3.73 0.67 -29.80
CA GLU A 123 4.84 1.07 -28.94
C GLU A 123 4.81 2.60 -28.74
N GLY A 124 4.97 3.03 -27.48
CA GLY A 124 4.84 4.43 -27.08
C GLY A 124 3.40 4.84 -26.71
N GLU A 125 2.37 4.08 -27.10
CA GLU A 125 0.97 4.34 -26.73
C GLU A 125 0.46 3.38 -25.64
N VAL A 126 0.88 2.11 -25.70
CA VAL A 126 0.47 1.05 -24.74
C VAL A 126 1.68 0.65 -23.90
N SER A 127 2.02 1.48 -22.92
CA SER A 127 3.27 1.35 -22.16
C SER A 127 3.36 0.06 -21.34
N TRP A 128 2.24 -0.42 -20.73
CA TRP A 128 2.24 -1.59 -19.88
C TRP A 128 2.71 -2.85 -20.61
N TYR A 129 2.23 -3.07 -21.85
CA TYR A 129 2.53 -4.25 -22.65
C TYR A 129 4.03 -4.39 -22.89
N PHE A 130 4.66 -3.34 -23.41
CA PHE A 130 6.09 -3.34 -23.74
C PHE A 130 6.96 -3.36 -22.49
N LYS A 131 6.56 -2.66 -21.42
CA LYS A 131 7.23 -2.69 -20.10
C LYS A 131 7.25 -4.11 -19.51
N TYR A 132 6.13 -4.85 -19.60
CA TYR A 132 6.03 -6.18 -18.98
C TYR A 132 6.55 -7.29 -19.88
N ARG A 133 6.48 -7.13 -21.20
CA ARG A 133 7.09 -8.07 -22.15
C ARG A 133 8.58 -8.27 -21.85
N ASP A 134 9.30 -7.19 -21.57
CA ASP A 134 10.74 -7.20 -21.39
C ASP A 134 11.18 -7.55 -19.94
N ARG A 135 10.24 -7.73 -19.00
CA ARG A 135 10.54 -8.23 -17.64
C ARG A 135 10.79 -9.73 -17.64
N GLU A 136 11.64 -10.22 -16.73
CA GLU A 136 11.89 -11.67 -16.55
C GLU A 136 10.68 -12.42 -15.96
N ALA A 137 9.83 -11.71 -15.17
CA ALA A 137 8.68 -12.33 -14.52
C ALA A 137 7.63 -12.81 -15.55
N ASP A 138 7.15 -14.04 -15.37
CA ASP A 138 6.08 -14.64 -16.20
C ASP A 138 4.68 -14.14 -15.81
N ALA A 139 4.51 -13.64 -14.60
CA ALA A 139 3.27 -13.06 -14.11
C ALA A 139 3.53 -11.68 -13.50
N VAL A 140 2.68 -10.72 -13.81
CA VAL A 140 2.76 -9.35 -13.30
C VAL A 140 1.40 -8.95 -12.73
N ALA A 141 1.40 -8.37 -11.53
CA ALA A 141 0.24 -7.70 -10.96
C ALA A 141 0.25 -6.23 -11.39
N ASP A 142 -0.88 -5.75 -11.91
CA ASP A 142 -1.03 -4.39 -12.42
C ASP A 142 -2.37 -3.75 -12.03
N ILE A 143 -2.45 -2.44 -12.13
CA ILE A 143 -3.68 -1.65 -11.96
C ILE A 143 -4.01 -0.97 -13.27
N GLY A 144 -5.21 -1.24 -13.79
CA GLY A 144 -5.73 -0.55 -14.97
C GLY A 144 -6.18 0.88 -14.66
N LYS A 145 -6.74 1.56 -15.67
CA LYS A 145 -7.15 2.96 -15.62
C LYS A 145 -7.90 3.34 -14.34
N TRP A 146 -7.58 4.51 -13.81
CA TRP A 146 -8.20 5.03 -12.60
C TRP A 146 -9.71 5.30 -12.74
N GLU A 147 -10.21 5.73 -13.89
CA GLU A 147 -11.64 5.99 -14.12
C GLU A 147 -12.51 4.74 -13.90
N ASN A 148 -11.92 3.56 -14.09
CA ASN A 148 -12.56 2.28 -13.81
C ASN A 148 -11.49 1.31 -13.28
N PRO A 149 -10.99 1.51 -12.05
CA PRO A 149 -9.82 0.81 -11.57
C PRO A 149 -10.09 -0.70 -11.47
N HIS A 150 -9.26 -1.44 -12.15
CA HIS A 150 -9.21 -2.89 -12.10
C HIS A 150 -7.81 -3.34 -11.67
N PHE A 151 -7.77 -4.32 -10.81
CA PHE A 151 -6.58 -5.08 -10.53
C PHE A 151 -6.46 -6.20 -11.56
N TYR A 152 -5.33 -6.28 -12.23
CA TYR A 152 -5.04 -7.30 -13.23
C TYR A 152 -3.89 -8.20 -12.77
N ILE A 153 -3.99 -9.47 -13.15
CA ILE A 153 -2.85 -10.40 -13.20
C ILE A 153 -2.64 -10.76 -14.65
N ASP A 154 -1.49 -10.36 -15.18
CA ASP A 154 -1.09 -10.54 -16.56
C ASP A 154 -0.05 -11.64 -16.62
N ILE A 155 -0.37 -12.74 -17.30
CA ILE A 155 0.51 -13.91 -17.45
C ILE A 155 1.02 -13.98 -18.88
N LYS A 156 2.33 -14.18 -19.04
CA LYS A 156 2.96 -14.44 -20.33
C LYS A 156 2.56 -15.80 -20.84
N ILE A 157 2.14 -15.85 -22.10
CA ILE A 157 1.81 -17.08 -22.81
C ILE A 157 2.92 -17.39 -23.79
N TYR A 158 3.32 -18.66 -23.81
CA TYR A 158 4.36 -19.20 -24.69
C TYR A 158 3.84 -20.41 -25.46
N ASP A 159 4.35 -20.61 -26.67
CA ASP A 159 4.13 -21.85 -27.43
C ASP A 159 4.99 -22.99 -26.87
N ASP A 160 4.80 -24.20 -27.45
CA ASP A 160 5.55 -25.39 -27.06
C ASP A 160 7.08 -25.28 -27.33
N ALA A 161 7.50 -24.34 -28.17
CA ALA A 161 8.89 -24.03 -28.46
C ALA A 161 9.49 -22.95 -27.51
N GLY A 162 8.68 -22.40 -26.60
CA GLY A 162 9.08 -21.33 -25.68
C GLY A 162 9.08 -19.93 -26.31
N LYS A 163 8.45 -19.75 -27.48
CA LYS A 163 8.28 -18.43 -28.09
C LYS A 163 7.15 -17.69 -27.41
N PHE A 164 7.39 -16.43 -27.05
CA PHE A 164 6.39 -15.55 -26.45
C PHE A 164 5.26 -15.24 -27.45
N LEU A 165 4.03 -15.52 -27.07
CA LEU A 165 2.81 -15.28 -27.85
C LEU A 165 2.06 -14.04 -27.42
N GLY A 166 2.27 -13.57 -26.17
CA GLY A 166 1.60 -12.41 -25.64
C GLY A 166 1.19 -12.59 -24.17
N PHE A 167 0.18 -11.84 -23.75
CA PHE A 167 -0.35 -11.90 -22.39
C PHE A 167 -1.79 -12.37 -22.34
N PHE A 168 -2.10 -13.12 -21.30
CA PHE A 168 -3.46 -13.39 -20.85
C PHE A 168 -3.67 -12.64 -19.52
N GLY A 169 -4.62 -11.71 -19.48
CA GLY A 169 -4.90 -10.91 -18.31
C GLY A 169 -6.24 -11.26 -17.68
N VAL A 170 -6.24 -11.34 -16.35
CA VAL A 170 -7.44 -11.57 -15.52
C VAL A 170 -7.64 -10.41 -14.59
N GLY A 171 -8.76 -9.69 -14.71
CA GLY A 171 -9.06 -8.46 -14.02
C GLY A 171 -10.17 -8.59 -12.98
N LYS A 172 -10.05 -7.81 -11.92
CA LYS A 172 -11.07 -7.62 -10.88
C LYS A 172 -11.30 -6.14 -10.62
N SER A 173 -12.56 -5.71 -10.66
CA SER A 173 -12.92 -4.33 -10.34
C SER A 173 -12.53 -3.97 -8.90
N LEU A 174 -11.86 -2.83 -8.74
CA LEU A 174 -11.44 -2.29 -7.45
C LEU A 174 -12.44 -1.30 -6.83
N LYS A 175 -13.61 -1.09 -7.43
CA LYS A 175 -14.61 -0.14 -6.90
C LYS A 175 -14.97 -0.39 -5.44
N SER A 176 -15.09 -1.66 -5.04
CA SER A 176 -15.36 -2.03 -3.65
C SER A 176 -14.19 -1.70 -2.71
N PHE A 177 -12.94 -1.78 -3.18
CA PHE A 177 -11.76 -1.43 -2.39
C PHE A 177 -11.66 0.06 -2.15
N VAL A 178 -11.88 0.87 -3.19
CA VAL A 178 -11.88 2.33 -3.08
C VAL A 178 -12.89 2.77 -2.02
N SER A 179 -14.08 2.19 -2.00
CA SER A 179 -15.10 2.49 -0.98
C SER A 179 -14.66 2.10 0.45
N VAL A 180 -13.94 0.99 0.60
CA VAL A 180 -13.34 0.59 1.90
C VAL A 180 -12.29 1.62 2.33
N PHE A 181 -11.37 1.99 1.44
CA PHE A 181 -10.35 3.00 1.74
C PHE A 181 -10.94 4.34 2.14
N GLU A 182 -11.93 4.84 1.38
CA GLU A 182 -12.64 6.07 1.72
C GLU A 182 -13.33 5.99 3.09
N THR A 183 -13.87 4.84 3.45
CA THR A 183 -14.48 4.64 4.77
C THR A 183 -13.43 4.71 5.88
N TYR A 184 -12.30 4.03 5.74
CA TYR A 184 -11.21 4.08 6.72
C TYR A 184 -10.59 5.48 6.79
N LYS A 185 -10.43 6.16 5.65
CA LYS A 185 -9.96 7.55 5.61
C LYS A 185 -10.89 8.49 6.36
N ARG A 186 -12.20 8.40 6.13
CA ARG A 186 -13.20 9.24 6.82
C ARG A 186 -13.32 8.93 8.29
N GLN A 187 -13.28 7.65 8.67
CA GLN A 187 -13.53 7.22 10.04
C GLN A 187 -12.31 7.35 10.94
N TYR A 188 -11.12 7.10 10.41
CA TYR A 188 -9.87 7.01 11.18
C TYR A 188 -8.78 7.95 10.68
N GLY A 189 -8.96 8.62 9.54
CA GLY A 189 -7.94 9.43 8.90
C GLY A 189 -6.80 8.62 8.27
N TYR A 190 -6.99 7.32 8.05
CA TYR A 190 -5.94 6.45 7.52
C TYR A 190 -5.77 6.62 6.01
N ASP A 191 -4.52 6.70 5.58
CA ASP A 191 -4.14 6.65 4.17
C ASP A 191 -3.41 5.35 3.87
N PHE A 192 -3.68 4.80 2.67
CA PHE A 192 -3.10 3.55 2.19
C PHE A 192 -2.30 3.80 0.92
N LEU A 193 -1.14 3.15 0.82
CA LEU A 193 -0.31 3.08 -0.36
C LEU A 193 0.02 1.62 -0.66
N PHE A 194 -0.28 1.18 -1.87
CA PHE A 194 0.17 -0.11 -2.38
C PHE A 194 1.33 0.17 -3.32
N VAL A 195 2.47 -0.40 -3.03
CA VAL A 195 3.73 -0.10 -3.71
C VAL A 195 4.30 -1.39 -4.26
N ASP A 196 4.72 -1.40 -5.52
CA ASP A 196 5.36 -2.57 -6.14
C ASP A 196 6.84 -2.70 -5.73
N GLY A 197 7.51 -3.77 -6.20
CA GLY A 197 8.91 -4.04 -5.89
C GLY A 197 9.91 -3.01 -6.45
N LEU A 198 9.46 -2.11 -7.34
CA LEU A 198 10.26 -1.00 -7.87
C LEU A 198 10.04 0.30 -7.11
N GLY A 199 9.11 0.32 -6.16
CA GLY A 199 8.72 1.50 -5.42
C GLY A 199 7.62 2.32 -6.11
N ASP A 200 7.01 1.83 -7.18
CA ASP A 200 5.93 2.52 -7.87
C ASP A 200 4.61 2.38 -7.10
N ILE A 201 3.88 3.48 -6.94
CA ILE A 201 2.60 3.51 -6.22
C ILE A 201 1.51 3.00 -7.16
N MET A 202 1.07 1.77 -6.91
CA MET A 202 0.08 1.08 -7.74
C MET A 202 -1.35 1.47 -7.36
N LEU A 203 -1.63 1.68 -6.06
CA LEU A 203 -2.93 2.09 -5.56
C LEU A 203 -2.76 2.96 -4.31
N SER A 204 -3.59 3.98 -4.16
CA SER A 204 -3.56 4.90 -3.02
C SER A 204 -4.96 5.37 -2.64
N SER A 205 -5.18 5.68 -1.36
CA SER A 205 -6.33 6.44 -0.90
C SER A 205 -6.25 7.93 -1.30
N ASP A 206 -5.07 8.41 -1.68
CA ASP A 206 -4.88 9.70 -2.34
C ASP A 206 -4.76 9.47 -3.85
N GLN A 207 -5.82 9.83 -4.56
CA GLN A 207 -5.92 9.61 -6.01
C GLN A 207 -4.88 10.41 -6.82
N THR A 208 -4.31 11.46 -6.25
CA THR A 208 -3.28 12.27 -6.95
C THR A 208 -1.95 11.55 -7.04
N LEU A 209 -1.73 10.52 -6.23
CA LEU A 209 -0.51 9.71 -6.20
C LEU A 209 -0.57 8.50 -7.14
N VAL A 210 -1.76 8.16 -7.65
CA VAL A 210 -1.94 7.00 -8.51
C VAL A 210 -1.83 7.41 -9.96
N ALA A 211 -1.01 6.69 -10.70
CA ALA A 211 -0.67 7.02 -12.07
C ALA A 211 -1.82 7.00 -13.07
N THR A 212 -1.70 7.85 -14.04
CA THR A 212 -2.37 7.74 -15.33
C THR A 212 -1.45 7.03 -16.32
N TYR A 213 -1.86 5.90 -16.86
CA TYR A 213 -1.31 5.13 -17.99
C TYR A 213 0.21 4.89 -18.13
N SER A 214 1.09 5.84 -17.85
CA SER A 214 2.52 5.73 -18.16
C SER A 214 3.45 6.27 -17.07
N ASP A 215 2.94 7.12 -16.19
CA ASP A 215 3.77 7.80 -15.20
C ASP A 215 3.30 7.38 -13.80
N PHE A 216 3.99 6.40 -13.21
CA PHE A 216 3.80 6.02 -11.82
C PHE A 216 4.54 7.01 -10.92
N THR A 217 3.87 7.51 -9.90
CA THR A 217 4.57 8.21 -8.81
C THR A 217 5.37 7.16 -8.03
N ASN A 218 6.67 7.38 -7.93
CA ASN A 218 7.52 6.49 -7.14
C ASN A 218 7.51 6.93 -5.67
N LEU A 219 7.55 5.97 -4.76
CA LEU A 219 7.60 6.22 -3.31
C LEU A 219 8.75 7.16 -2.92
N SER A 220 9.89 7.07 -3.64
CA SER A 220 11.06 7.93 -3.41
C SER A 220 10.82 9.41 -3.73
N GLU A 221 9.80 9.74 -4.51
CA GLU A 221 9.43 11.11 -4.87
C GLU A 221 8.58 11.79 -3.78
N LEU A 222 8.04 11.00 -2.83
CA LEU A 222 7.24 11.56 -1.76
C LEU A 222 8.12 12.33 -0.75
N PRO A 223 7.78 13.60 -0.44
CA PRO A 223 8.60 14.45 0.44
C PRO A 223 8.86 13.82 1.81
N TRP A 224 7.86 13.12 2.38
CA TRP A 224 8.01 12.45 3.67
C TRP A 224 8.96 11.25 3.58
N TYR A 225 8.94 10.48 2.49
CA TYR A 225 9.85 9.36 2.28
C TYR A 225 11.29 9.85 2.10
N ALA A 226 11.47 10.90 1.30
CA ALA A 226 12.78 11.52 1.08
C ALA A 226 13.40 12.08 2.38
N SER A 227 12.56 12.46 3.36
CA SER A 227 13.01 12.97 4.67
C SER A 227 13.48 11.89 5.64
N LEU A 228 13.20 10.59 5.36
CA LEU A 228 13.63 9.48 6.21
C LEU A 228 15.15 9.26 6.15
N PRO A 229 15.77 8.80 7.25
CA PRO A 229 17.18 8.38 7.25
C PRO A 229 17.48 7.36 6.17
N GLU A 230 18.64 7.48 5.53
CA GLU A 230 19.07 6.58 4.44
C GLU A 230 19.08 5.11 4.87
N ALA A 231 19.52 4.82 6.09
CA ALA A 231 19.51 3.45 6.64
C ALA A 231 18.12 2.83 6.66
N ILE A 232 17.07 3.61 7.00
CA ILE A 232 15.69 3.14 7.02
C ILE A 232 15.19 2.88 5.59
N ARG A 233 15.52 3.77 4.65
CA ARG A 233 15.14 3.63 3.24
C ARG A 233 15.84 2.45 2.56
N ALA A 234 17.13 2.26 2.85
CA ALA A 234 17.93 1.18 2.29
C ALA A 234 17.50 -0.22 2.77
N GLU A 235 17.04 -0.34 4.01
CA GLU A 235 16.56 -1.60 4.59
C GLU A 235 15.06 -1.84 4.37
N ASN A 236 14.34 -0.89 3.74
CA ASN A 236 12.88 -0.88 3.65
C ASN A 236 12.18 -1.06 5.01
N ALA A 237 12.83 -0.59 6.10
CA ALA A 237 12.37 -0.77 7.47
C ALA A 237 11.40 0.36 7.87
N LEU A 238 10.34 0.56 7.09
CA LEU A 238 9.38 1.65 7.31
C LEU A 238 8.37 1.37 8.42
N ASN A 239 8.27 0.13 8.86
CA ASN A 239 7.32 -0.25 9.89
C ASN A 239 7.61 0.47 11.22
N ASN A 240 6.57 1.05 11.84
CA ASN A 240 6.65 1.83 13.07
C ASN A 240 7.47 3.14 12.99
N GLN A 241 7.76 3.64 11.79
CA GLN A 241 8.40 4.95 11.65
C GLN A 241 7.38 6.08 11.81
N LEU A 242 7.85 7.15 12.47
CA LEU A 242 7.12 8.43 12.57
C LEU A 242 7.55 9.33 11.42
N ILE A 243 6.57 9.84 10.69
CA ILE A 243 6.79 10.80 9.61
C ILE A 243 5.86 11.98 9.76
N THR A 244 6.27 13.13 9.23
CA THR A 244 5.43 14.33 9.20
C THR A 244 4.93 14.60 7.79
N ILE A 245 3.61 14.57 7.61
CA ILE A 245 2.93 14.89 6.33
C ILE A 245 2.06 16.12 6.56
N ASN A 246 2.29 17.19 5.79
CA ASN A 246 1.54 18.46 5.90
C ASN A 246 1.47 19.01 7.33
N GLY A 247 2.58 18.89 8.08
CA GLY A 247 2.68 19.38 9.47
C GLY A 247 1.99 18.51 10.51
N LYS A 248 1.54 17.32 10.16
CA LYS A 248 0.92 16.35 11.06
C LYS A 248 1.76 15.08 11.13
N ASP A 249 1.92 14.55 12.34
CA ASP A 249 2.66 13.32 12.55
C ASP A 249 1.80 12.10 12.22
N HIS A 250 2.39 11.18 11.48
CA HIS A 250 1.79 9.91 11.08
C HIS A 250 2.71 8.77 11.48
N LEU A 251 2.10 7.67 11.89
CA LEU A 251 2.80 6.41 12.09
C LEU A 251 2.63 5.54 10.84
N ILE A 252 3.71 4.93 10.36
CA ILE A 252 3.68 3.98 9.25
C ILE A 252 3.53 2.57 9.80
N ALA A 253 2.58 1.81 9.26
CA ALA A 253 2.56 0.35 9.37
C ALA A 253 2.75 -0.27 7.99
N GLU A 254 3.43 -1.40 7.94
CA GLU A 254 3.81 -2.08 6.71
C GLU A 254 3.26 -3.51 6.70
N VAL A 255 2.70 -3.92 5.55
CA VAL A 255 2.26 -5.30 5.30
C VAL A 255 2.77 -5.73 3.94
N SER A 256 3.60 -6.77 3.90
CA SER A 256 4.08 -7.36 2.65
C SER A 256 3.03 -8.27 2.02
N LEU A 257 2.88 -8.16 0.70
CA LEU A 257 2.05 -9.02 -0.16
C LEU A 257 2.95 -9.75 -1.16
N PRO A 258 3.70 -10.77 -0.71
CA PRO A 258 4.72 -11.41 -1.53
C PRO A 258 4.15 -12.07 -2.80
N GLN A 259 2.88 -12.51 -2.79
CA GLN A 259 2.21 -13.12 -3.94
C GLN A 259 2.10 -12.15 -5.14
N PHE A 260 2.13 -10.84 -4.88
CA PHE A 260 2.03 -9.80 -5.90
C PHE A 260 3.36 -9.03 -6.07
N GLY A 261 4.35 -9.31 -5.21
CA GLY A 261 5.57 -8.51 -5.12
C GLY A 261 5.30 -7.08 -4.62
N TRP A 262 4.22 -6.88 -3.83
CA TRP A 262 3.79 -5.57 -3.36
C TRP A 262 3.96 -5.42 -1.85
N THR A 263 4.04 -4.17 -1.42
CA THR A 263 3.98 -3.76 -0.01
C THR A 263 2.86 -2.75 0.20
N VAL A 264 2.06 -2.94 1.23
CA VAL A 264 1.02 -2.00 1.65
C VAL A 264 1.55 -1.18 2.82
N TYR A 265 1.59 0.13 2.64
CA TYR A 265 1.86 1.09 3.72
C TYR A 265 0.55 1.71 4.19
N LEU A 266 0.32 1.67 5.49
CA LEU A 266 -0.74 2.41 6.16
C LEU A 266 -0.12 3.61 6.87
N LEU A 267 -0.65 4.79 6.59
CA LEU A 267 -0.28 6.03 7.23
C LEU A 267 -1.41 6.45 8.18
N SER A 268 -1.15 6.47 9.49
CA SER A 268 -2.16 6.86 10.48
C SER A 268 -1.79 8.12 11.21
N PRO A 269 -2.67 9.15 11.23
CA PRO A 269 -2.43 10.38 11.95
C PRO A 269 -2.43 10.15 13.47
N LEU A 270 -1.50 10.80 14.17
CA LEU A 270 -1.38 10.72 15.62
C LEU A 270 -2.25 11.73 16.37
N ASP A 271 -2.78 12.73 15.68
CA ASP A 271 -3.36 13.95 16.28
C ASP A 271 -4.52 13.72 17.26
N ALA A 272 -5.41 12.76 16.96
CA ALA A 272 -6.65 12.61 17.75
C ALA A 272 -6.39 12.00 19.14
N ARG A 273 -5.51 10.98 19.23
CA ARG A 273 -5.19 10.32 20.50
C ARG A 273 -4.07 11.00 21.27
N GLN A 274 -3.14 11.63 20.58
CA GLN A 274 -2.06 12.36 21.20
C GLN A 274 -2.58 13.56 22.01
N ALA A 275 -3.64 14.25 21.54
CA ALA A 275 -4.31 15.32 22.27
C ALA A 275 -4.98 14.78 23.55
N GLU A 276 -5.64 13.63 23.49
CA GLU A 276 -6.33 13.03 24.66
C GLU A 276 -5.33 12.54 25.73
N ILE A 277 -4.24 11.90 25.29
CA ILE A 277 -3.21 11.38 26.19
C ILE A 277 -2.35 12.51 26.74
N SER A 278 -2.02 13.53 25.93
CA SER A 278 -1.27 14.68 26.40
C SER A 278 -2.05 15.51 27.42
N GLN A 279 -3.37 15.65 27.27
CA GLN A 279 -4.22 16.31 28.27
C GLN A 279 -4.23 15.55 29.60
N GLY A 280 -4.42 14.23 29.57
CA GLY A 280 -4.35 13.38 30.76
C GLY A 280 -2.98 13.43 31.44
N PHE A 281 -1.91 13.44 30.65
CA PHE A 281 -0.54 13.57 31.14
C PHE A 281 -0.27 14.95 31.73
N ILE A 282 -0.61 16.03 31.05
CA ILE A 282 -0.44 17.42 31.55
C ILE A 282 -1.20 17.58 32.87
N PHE A 283 -2.44 17.07 32.94
CA PHE A 283 -3.24 17.10 34.16
C PHE A 283 -2.56 16.36 35.32
N SER A 284 -1.99 15.17 35.07
CA SER A 284 -1.25 14.39 36.08
C SER A 284 0.00 15.10 36.55
N VAL A 285 0.77 15.71 35.65
CA VAL A 285 1.99 16.46 35.98
C VAL A 285 1.65 17.71 36.79
N VAL A 286 0.64 18.48 36.36
CA VAL A 286 0.18 19.69 37.08
C VAL A 286 -0.32 19.31 38.47
N THR A 287 -1.11 18.24 38.61
CA THR A 287 -1.60 17.74 39.90
C THR A 287 -0.44 17.36 40.81
N MET A 288 0.57 16.66 40.30
CA MET A 288 1.75 16.26 41.05
C MET A 288 2.55 17.48 41.52
N LEU A 289 2.74 18.49 40.65
CA LEU A 289 3.41 19.74 41.00
C LEU A 289 2.65 20.53 42.09
N VAL A 290 1.31 20.57 41.98
CA VAL A 290 0.46 21.23 43.01
C VAL A 290 0.59 20.50 44.35
N ILE A 291 0.59 19.19 44.38
CA ILE A 291 0.78 18.36 45.60
C ILE A 291 2.16 18.66 46.20
N ILE A 292 3.22 18.64 45.39
CA ILE A 292 4.57 18.94 45.86
C ILE A 292 4.63 20.36 46.42
N PHE A 293 4.02 21.33 45.76
CA PHE A 293 4.00 22.75 46.24
C PHE A 293 3.19 22.90 47.53
N ALA A 294 2.13 22.11 47.72
CA ALA A 294 1.32 22.15 48.96
C ALA A 294 2.01 21.47 50.17
N LEU A 295 3.01 20.63 49.93
CA LEU A 295 3.78 19.95 50.98
C LEU A 295 5.02 20.71 51.45
N PHE A 296 5.37 21.84 50.77
CA PHE A 296 6.47 22.76 51.08
C PHE A 296 5.95 24.11 51.60
#